data_f5b99e7d3dfe7fe3611f139336b8e1d5
#
_entry.id   f5b99e7d3dfe7fe3611f139336b8e1d5
#
_cell.length_a   1.000
_cell.length_b   1.000
_cell.length_c   1.000
_cell.angle_alpha   90.00
_cell.angle_beta   90.00
_cell.angle_gamma   90.00
#
_symmetry.space_group_name_H-M   'P 1'
#
loop_
_entity.id
_entity.type
_entity.pdbx_description
1 polymer ?
#
loop_
_entity_poly.entity_id
_entity_poly.type
_entity_poly.pdbx_seq_one_letter_code
_entity_poly.pdbx_strand_id
1 'polypeptide(L)'
;MNVHLQPNMLIPRSAAQTARAVVMVPPKEFGFNAQTAQDNAFQNPLALSAETILQRAMAEFNAMVNGLRQAGVDVVIFDYPLDQGETPDAVFPNNWFSTTEAGELFLFPMACANRRLEVRPEALIKTLQQQGFAVKKQHSLLAFTEQQAFLESTGVMVMDHPNRTIYAGLSQRCDREVLEVYAEQIGYSRVVSFQTRLPSGSPIYHTNVMMAIGEHFCVICDEAIPEYERRFVVKSLAKDKQVISISIEQMNRFCGNILQLETADGQKVIAMSQSAYEAFTLTQLNQLATHGKLLPFAVPTIETIGGGSVRCMLAELFFPKQA
;
A
#
# COMPACT_ATOMS: atom_id res chain seq x y z
N MET A 1 -5.32 12.32 -19.89
CA MET A 1 -5.92 12.36 -18.53
C MET A 1 -7.41 12.08 -18.66
N ASN A 2 -7.85 10.94 -18.16
CA ASN A 2 -9.26 10.55 -18.21
C ASN A 2 -9.82 10.53 -16.78
N VAL A 3 -10.90 11.30 -16.59
CA VAL A 3 -11.75 11.20 -15.39
C VAL A 3 -12.98 10.42 -15.82
N HIS A 4 -13.13 9.20 -15.32
CA HIS A 4 -14.35 8.43 -15.52
C HIS A 4 -15.33 8.80 -14.41
N LEU A 5 -16.49 9.37 -14.79
CA LEU A 5 -17.58 9.67 -13.88
C LEU A 5 -18.71 8.68 -14.15
N GLN A 6 -19.05 7.86 -13.16
CA GLN A 6 -20.23 7.00 -13.25
C GLN A 6 -21.50 7.73 -12.76
N PRO A 7 -22.65 7.58 -13.43
CA PRO A 7 -23.89 8.19 -13.00
C PRO A 7 -24.59 7.38 -11.90
N ASN A 8 -24.98 8.08 -10.83
CA ASN A 8 -25.98 7.74 -9.81
C ASN A 8 -25.99 6.32 -9.24
N MET A 9 -25.19 6.08 -8.19
CA MET A 9 -25.56 5.11 -7.16
C MET A 9 -26.02 5.82 -5.89
N LEU A 10 -27.05 5.26 -5.24
CA LEU A 10 -27.53 5.68 -3.91
C LEU A 10 -26.31 5.81 -2.98
N ILE A 11 -26.14 7.00 -2.37
CA ILE A 11 -25.01 7.32 -1.49
C ILE A 11 -25.10 6.41 -0.24
N PRO A 12 -24.33 5.34 -0.12
CA PRO A 12 -24.17 4.64 1.14
C PRO A 12 -23.32 5.50 2.09
N ARG A 13 -23.37 5.21 3.40
CA ARG A 13 -22.55 5.87 4.42
C ARG A 13 -21.11 6.07 3.95
N SER A 14 -20.51 7.21 4.30
CA SER A 14 -19.09 7.47 4.08
C SER A 14 -18.27 6.31 4.63
N ALA A 15 -17.48 5.65 3.77
CA ALA A 15 -16.55 4.63 4.18
C ALA A 15 -15.45 5.23 5.06
N ALA A 16 -14.98 4.49 6.07
CA ALA A 16 -13.87 4.95 6.89
C ALA A 16 -12.58 5.04 6.04
N GLN A 17 -11.79 6.10 6.26
CA GLN A 17 -10.48 6.22 5.59
C GLN A 17 -9.44 5.29 6.20
N THR A 18 -9.55 4.98 7.47
CA THR A 18 -8.52 4.27 8.23
C THR A 18 -9.00 2.91 8.69
N ALA A 19 -8.22 1.89 8.46
CA ALA A 19 -8.44 0.56 9.02
C ALA A 19 -7.98 0.49 10.48
N ARG A 20 -8.64 -0.38 11.27
CA ARG A 20 -8.27 -0.69 12.67
C ARG A 20 -7.37 -1.91 12.78
N ALA A 21 -7.31 -2.70 11.73
CA ALA A 21 -6.54 -3.92 11.67
C ALA A 21 -5.76 -4.00 10.36
N VAL A 22 -4.64 -4.69 10.40
CA VAL A 22 -3.79 -4.95 9.24
C VAL A 22 -3.34 -6.41 9.20
N VAL A 23 -3.12 -6.92 7.98
CA VAL A 23 -2.41 -8.18 7.77
C VAL A 23 -0.96 -7.87 7.48
N MET A 24 -0.07 -8.63 8.13
CA MET A 24 1.37 -8.60 7.88
C MET A 24 1.88 -10.03 7.62
N VAL A 25 2.85 -10.17 6.73
CA VAL A 25 3.45 -11.45 6.33
C VAL A 25 4.90 -11.50 6.80
N PRO A 26 5.31 -12.54 7.57
CA PRO A 26 6.69 -12.69 8.00
C PRO A 26 7.64 -12.87 6.82
N PRO A 27 8.80 -12.19 6.80
CA PRO A 27 9.77 -12.24 5.69
C PRO A 27 10.62 -13.53 5.70
N LYS A 28 9.99 -14.71 5.61
CA LYS A 28 10.66 -16.01 5.77
C LYS A 28 11.61 -16.38 4.64
N GLU A 29 11.37 -15.85 3.44
CA GLU A 29 12.20 -16.07 2.24
C GLU A 29 12.74 -14.74 1.69
N PHE A 30 12.77 -13.71 2.53
CA PHE A 30 13.15 -12.37 2.12
C PHE A 30 14.55 -12.30 1.56
N GLY A 31 14.68 -11.69 0.40
CA GLY A 31 15.91 -11.51 -0.31
C GLY A 31 15.76 -10.58 -1.51
N PHE A 32 16.86 -10.35 -2.24
CA PHE A 32 16.81 -9.54 -3.45
C PHE A 32 16.02 -10.27 -4.55
N ASN A 33 14.95 -9.62 -5.03
CA ASN A 33 14.10 -10.17 -6.08
C ASN A 33 14.50 -9.64 -7.46
N ALA A 34 15.23 -10.45 -8.23
CA ALA A 34 15.69 -10.08 -9.57
C ALA A 34 14.54 -9.83 -10.57
N GLN A 35 13.33 -10.38 -10.34
CA GLN A 35 12.19 -10.13 -11.22
C GLN A 35 11.62 -8.73 -11.00
N THR A 36 11.45 -8.31 -9.74
CA THR A 36 10.91 -6.99 -9.41
C THR A 36 11.95 -5.88 -9.60
N ALA A 37 13.23 -6.16 -9.47
CA ALA A 37 14.31 -5.19 -9.68
C ALA A 37 14.39 -4.62 -11.11
N GLN A 38 13.70 -5.25 -12.08
CA GLN A 38 13.67 -4.74 -13.47
C GLN A 38 12.96 -3.40 -13.62
N ASP A 39 11.98 -3.12 -12.77
CA ASP A 39 11.20 -1.87 -12.80
C ASP A 39 11.13 -1.15 -11.43
N ASN A 40 11.58 -1.80 -10.34
CA ASN A 40 11.66 -1.21 -9.01
C ASN A 40 13.03 -0.56 -8.77
N ALA A 41 13.15 0.72 -9.09
CA ALA A 41 14.38 1.50 -8.90
C ALA A 41 14.82 1.69 -7.43
N PHE A 42 14.00 1.29 -6.46
CA PHE A 42 14.28 1.44 -5.02
C PHE A 42 14.99 0.21 -4.44
N GLN A 43 15.04 -0.92 -5.17
CA GLN A 43 15.74 -2.13 -4.73
C GLN A 43 17.25 -2.02 -4.96
N ASN A 44 18.00 -2.32 -3.91
CA ASN A 44 19.45 -2.36 -3.95
C ASN A 44 19.97 -3.62 -3.26
N PRO A 45 20.88 -4.39 -3.89
CA PRO A 45 21.49 -5.54 -3.24
C PRO A 45 22.41 -5.08 -2.11
N LEU A 46 22.46 -5.85 -1.02
CA LEU A 46 23.42 -5.67 0.06
C LEU A 46 24.48 -6.77 0.01
N ALA A 47 25.75 -6.40 0.27
CA ALA A 47 26.86 -7.33 0.37
C ALA A 47 26.85 -8.08 1.72
N LEU A 48 25.77 -8.81 1.99
CA LEU A 48 25.53 -9.61 3.19
C LEU A 48 25.14 -11.04 2.79
N SER A 49 25.35 -12.02 3.68
CA SER A 49 24.83 -13.37 3.47
C SER A 49 23.30 -13.39 3.51
N ALA A 50 22.68 -14.32 2.77
CA ALA A 50 21.22 -14.50 2.76
C ALA A 50 20.67 -14.74 4.19
N GLU A 51 21.40 -15.50 5.00
CA GLU A 51 21.03 -15.73 6.41
C GLU A 51 21.03 -14.44 7.22
N THR A 52 22.03 -13.58 7.07
CA THR A 52 22.11 -12.29 7.76
C THR A 52 20.97 -11.36 7.32
N ILE A 53 20.66 -11.33 6.02
CA ILE A 53 19.55 -10.56 5.46
C ILE A 53 18.24 -11.02 6.09
N LEU A 54 17.98 -12.32 6.11
CA LEU A 54 16.78 -12.91 6.65
C LEU A 54 16.62 -12.63 8.15
N GLN A 55 17.70 -12.80 8.94
CA GLN A 55 17.69 -12.50 10.37
C GLN A 55 17.37 -11.03 10.65
N ARG A 56 17.97 -10.09 9.89
CA ARG A 56 17.69 -8.66 10.04
C ARG A 56 16.26 -8.31 9.65
N ALA A 57 15.80 -8.76 8.49
CA ALA A 57 14.43 -8.52 8.04
C ALA A 57 13.39 -9.06 9.03
N MET A 58 13.63 -10.24 9.60
CA MET A 58 12.75 -10.82 10.62
C MET A 58 12.75 -10.01 11.92
N ALA A 59 13.91 -9.50 12.35
CA ALA A 59 14.00 -8.64 13.54
C ALA A 59 13.25 -7.31 13.32
N GLU A 60 13.42 -6.67 12.15
CA GLU A 60 12.72 -5.46 11.74
C GLU A 60 11.19 -5.67 11.70
N PHE A 61 10.76 -6.76 11.10
CA PHE A 61 9.36 -7.17 11.04
C PHE A 61 8.75 -7.35 12.45
N ASN A 62 9.41 -8.11 13.32
CA ASN A 62 8.93 -8.36 14.67
C ASN A 62 8.87 -7.08 15.51
N ALA A 63 9.83 -6.19 15.38
CA ALA A 63 9.85 -4.90 16.06
C ALA A 63 8.65 -4.03 15.60
N MET A 64 8.37 -4.00 14.31
CA MET A 64 7.22 -3.27 13.74
C MET A 64 5.89 -3.85 14.22
N VAL A 65 5.70 -5.18 14.19
CA VAL A 65 4.51 -5.85 14.71
C VAL A 65 4.25 -5.48 16.17
N ASN A 66 5.30 -5.58 17.01
CA ASN A 66 5.20 -5.25 18.42
C ASN A 66 4.85 -3.77 18.65
N GLY A 67 5.47 -2.86 17.90
CA GLY A 67 5.20 -1.42 18.00
C GLY A 67 3.78 -1.05 17.57
N LEU A 68 3.25 -1.65 16.50
CA LEU A 68 1.85 -1.46 16.08
C LEU A 68 0.87 -1.96 17.14
N ARG A 69 1.10 -3.16 17.69
CA ARG A 69 0.25 -3.74 18.76
C ARG A 69 0.29 -2.88 20.02
N GLN A 70 1.47 -2.40 20.42
CA GLN A 70 1.62 -1.49 21.56
C GLN A 70 0.92 -0.16 21.36
N ALA A 71 0.82 0.30 20.10
CA ALA A 71 0.06 1.50 19.75
C ALA A 71 -1.46 1.25 19.69
N GLY A 72 -1.94 0.01 19.85
CA GLY A 72 -3.36 -0.32 19.83
C GLY A 72 -3.92 -0.68 18.46
N VAL A 73 -3.07 -0.95 17.46
CA VAL A 73 -3.48 -1.44 16.14
C VAL A 73 -3.58 -2.97 16.18
N ASP A 74 -4.67 -3.53 15.67
CA ASP A 74 -4.83 -4.98 15.56
C ASP A 74 -3.98 -5.52 14.40
N VAL A 75 -3.08 -6.48 14.67
CA VAL A 75 -2.15 -7.04 13.68
C VAL A 75 -2.38 -8.54 13.55
N VAL A 76 -2.88 -8.93 12.38
CA VAL A 76 -3.02 -10.34 11.97
C VAL A 76 -1.73 -10.75 11.26
N ILE A 77 -1.09 -11.79 11.78
CA ILE A 77 0.07 -12.41 11.12
C ILE A 77 -0.44 -13.49 10.17
N PHE A 78 -0.20 -13.30 8.87
CA PHE A 78 -0.47 -14.29 7.86
C PHE A 78 0.80 -15.09 7.59
N ASP A 79 0.96 -16.16 8.37
CA ASP A 79 2.08 -17.07 8.29
C ASP A 79 1.65 -18.34 7.55
N TYR A 80 2.06 -18.48 6.29
CA TYR A 80 1.72 -19.61 5.43
C TYR A 80 2.93 -20.54 5.19
N PRO A 81 2.70 -21.81 4.80
CA PRO A 81 3.78 -22.75 4.45
C PRO A 81 4.56 -22.30 3.22
N LEU A 82 5.88 -22.56 3.21
CA LEU A 82 6.77 -22.31 2.08
C LEU A 82 6.79 -23.54 1.16
N ASP A 83 5.73 -23.80 0.43
CA ASP A 83 5.50 -25.03 -0.32
C ASP A 83 5.29 -24.86 -1.83
N GLN A 84 5.34 -23.61 -2.33
CA GLN A 84 5.03 -23.29 -3.74
C GLN A 84 6.15 -22.55 -4.48
N GLY A 85 7.37 -22.54 -3.97
CA GLY A 85 8.49 -21.80 -4.52
C GLY A 85 8.82 -20.53 -3.72
N GLU A 86 9.88 -19.84 -4.15
CA GLU A 86 10.42 -18.68 -3.43
C GLU A 86 9.53 -17.44 -3.60
N THR A 87 9.22 -16.80 -2.49
CA THR A 87 8.41 -15.57 -2.40
C THR A 87 9.17 -14.45 -1.66
N PRO A 88 10.25 -13.92 -2.23
CA PRO A 88 11.14 -12.97 -1.55
C PRO A 88 10.45 -11.66 -1.15
N ASP A 89 9.40 -11.25 -1.87
CA ASP A 89 8.64 -10.02 -1.61
C ASP A 89 7.33 -10.24 -0.83
N ALA A 90 7.10 -11.43 -0.28
CA ALA A 90 5.88 -11.75 0.45
C ALA A 90 5.62 -10.83 1.67
N VAL A 91 6.66 -10.17 2.18
CA VAL A 91 6.57 -9.16 3.26
C VAL A 91 5.72 -7.94 2.86
N PHE A 92 5.36 -7.81 1.57
CA PHE A 92 4.53 -6.73 1.01
C PHE A 92 3.13 -7.23 0.58
N PRO A 93 2.29 -7.69 1.52
CA PRO A 93 1.01 -8.33 1.21
C PRO A 93 -0.03 -7.39 0.59
N ASN A 94 0.14 -6.09 0.75
CA ASN A 94 -0.78 -5.08 0.23
C ASN A 94 -0.85 -5.03 -1.31
N ASN A 95 -0.03 -5.82 -2.02
CA ASN A 95 0.01 -5.79 -3.47
C ASN A 95 -0.93 -6.82 -4.12
N TRP A 96 -1.38 -7.86 -3.41
CA TRP A 96 -2.16 -8.92 -4.04
C TRP A 96 -3.60 -9.06 -3.56
N PHE A 97 -3.98 -8.36 -2.47
CA PHE A 97 -5.37 -8.31 -2.04
C PHE A 97 -5.76 -6.96 -1.43
N SER A 98 -7.05 -6.70 -1.40
CA SER A 98 -7.67 -5.62 -0.63
C SER A 98 -8.97 -6.10 0.01
N THR A 99 -9.46 -5.35 0.99
CA THR A 99 -10.69 -5.65 1.72
C THR A 99 -11.63 -4.45 1.74
N THR A 100 -12.93 -4.69 1.91
CA THR A 100 -13.94 -3.63 2.05
C THR A 100 -14.75 -3.79 3.33
N GLU A 101 -15.36 -2.71 3.82
CA GLU A 101 -16.28 -2.74 4.99
C GLU A 101 -17.50 -3.68 4.78
N ALA A 102 -17.85 -3.95 3.52
CA ALA A 102 -18.91 -4.89 3.18
C ALA A 102 -18.55 -6.36 3.46
N GLY A 103 -17.31 -6.65 3.82
CA GLY A 103 -16.81 -8.01 4.05
C GLY A 103 -16.31 -8.69 2.77
N GLU A 104 -15.87 -7.92 1.79
CA GLU A 104 -15.43 -8.44 0.50
C GLU A 104 -13.90 -8.44 0.41
N LEU A 105 -13.36 -9.55 -0.10
CA LEU A 105 -11.95 -9.75 -0.40
C LEU A 105 -11.74 -9.70 -1.91
N PHE A 106 -10.85 -8.84 -2.37
CA PHE A 106 -10.45 -8.73 -3.78
C PHE A 106 -9.04 -9.26 -3.98
N LEU A 107 -8.85 -10.07 -5.03
CA LEU A 107 -7.56 -10.63 -5.44
C LEU A 107 -7.09 -9.97 -6.72
N PHE A 108 -5.80 -9.60 -6.77
CA PHE A 108 -5.23 -8.80 -7.84
C PHE A 108 -4.15 -9.55 -8.64
N PRO A 109 -4.08 -9.31 -9.98
CA PRO A 109 -3.06 -9.87 -10.85
C PRO A 109 -1.70 -9.20 -10.61
N MET A 110 -0.70 -10.01 -10.23
CA MET A 110 0.67 -9.58 -10.01
C MET A 110 1.49 -9.67 -11.30
N ALA A 111 2.33 -8.66 -11.58
CA ALA A 111 3.15 -8.61 -12.78
C ALA A 111 4.25 -9.69 -12.77
N CYS A 112 4.99 -9.81 -11.67
CA CYS A 112 6.09 -10.76 -11.55
C CYS A 112 5.61 -12.17 -11.22
N ALA A 113 6.16 -13.17 -11.91
CA ALA A 113 5.72 -14.56 -11.80
C ALA A 113 5.93 -15.14 -10.39
N ASN A 114 7.07 -14.86 -9.74
CA ASN A 114 7.32 -15.32 -8.38
C ASN A 114 6.38 -14.66 -7.35
N ARG A 115 5.94 -13.40 -7.58
CA ARG A 115 4.98 -12.75 -6.70
C ARG A 115 3.55 -13.32 -6.81
N ARG A 116 3.20 -13.96 -7.93
CA ARG A 116 1.92 -14.67 -8.07
C ARG A 116 1.82 -15.85 -7.11
N LEU A 117 2.93 -16.40 -6.63
CA LEU A 117 2.99 -17.46 -5.63
C LEU A 117 2.59 -16.96 -4.22
N GLU A 118 2.59 -15.64 -4.00
CA GLU A 118 2.13 -15.01 -2.76
C GLU A 118 0.60 -15.02 -2.64
N VAL A 119 -0.13 -15.18 -3.75
CA VAL A 119 -1.61 -15.14 -3.81
C VAL A 119 -2.18 -16.45 -3.28
N ARG A 120 -2.55 -16.48 -2.00
CA ARG A 120 -3.02 -17.68 -1.27
C ARG A 120 -4.34 -17.41 -0.54
N PRO A 121 -5.44 -17.22 -1.29
CA PRO A 121 -6.69 -16.74 -0.71
C PRO A 121 -7.31 -17.69 0.32
N GLU A 122 -7.25 -19.02 0.10
CA GLU A 122 -7.84 -19.99 1.04
C GLU A 122 -7.11 -19.97 2.38
N ALA A 123 -5.77 -19.90 2.36
CA ALA A 123 -4.95 -19.80 3.56
C ALA A 123 -5.20 -18.48 4.31
N LEU A 124 -5.28 -17.35 3.55
CA LEU A 124 -5.59 -16.04 4.11
C LEU A 124 -6.98 -16.04 4.78
N ILE A 125 -8.03 -16.52 4.09
CA ILE A 125 -9.39 -16.59 4.62
C ILE A 125 -9.43 -17.41 5.90
N LYS A 126 -8.76 -18.56 5.93
CA LYS A 126 -8.67 -19.40 7.13
C LYS A 126 -8.01 -18.65 8.29
N THR A 127 -6.90 -17.94 8.03
CA THR A 127 -6.22 -17.12 9.05
C THR A 127 -7.13 -16.02 9.58
N LEU A 128 -7.81 -15.30 8.69
CA LEU A 128 -8.72 -14.22 9.04
C LEU A 128 -9.89 -14.73 9.90
N GLN A 129 -10.50 -15.87 9.54
CA GLN A 129 -11.58 -16.49 10.29
C GLN A 129 -11.12 -16.90 11.72
N GLN A 130 -9.91 -17.43 11.86
CA GLN A 130 -9.33 -17.79 13.17
C GLN A 130 -9.11 -16.54 14.06
N GLN A 131 -8.97 -15.37 13.46
CA GLN A 131 -8.81 -14.08 14.16
C GLN A 131 -10.13 -13.30 14.32
N GLY A 132 -11.26 -13.93 13.98
CA GLY A 132 -12.60 -13.35 14.13
C GLY A 132 -13.03 -12.41 12.99
N PHE A 133 -12.36 -12.44 11.84
CA PHE A 133 -12.75 -11.68 10.65
C PHE A 133 -13.52 -12.57 9.68
N ALA A 134 -14.71 -12.13 9.23
CA ALA A 134 -15.52 -12.88 8.27
C ALA A 134 -15.38 -12.33 6.86
N VAL A 135 -14.85 -13.16 5.97
CA VAL A 135 -14.93 -12.90 4.51
C VAL A 135 -16.29 -13.36 4.02
N LYS A 136 -17.13 -12.43 3.58
CA LYS A 136 -18.48 -12.71 3.06
C LYS A 136 -18.47 -13.04 1.58
N LYS A 137 -17.58 -12.41 0.82
CA LYS A 137 -17.49 -12.59 -0.62
C LYS A 137 -16.05 -12.41 -1.09
N GLN A 138 -15.64 -13.25 -2.04
CA GLN A 138 -14.36 -13.13 -2.73
C GLN A 138 -14.60 -12.73 -4.17
N HIS A 139 -13.82 -11.75 -4.64
CA HIS A 139 -13.75 -11.33 -6.03
C HIS A 139 -12.35 -11.60 -6.55
N SER A 140 -12.22 -11.94 -7.82
CA SER A 140 -10.92 -12.25 -8.41
C SER A 140 -10.75 -11.49 -9.73
N LEU A 141 -9.67 -10.73 -9.81
CA LEU A 141 -9.20 -10.08 -11.03
C LEU A 141 -8.03 -10.86 -11.66
N LEU A 142 -7.70 -12.06 -11.14
CA LEU A 142 -6.52 -12.82 -11.54
C LEU A 142 -6.55 -13.24 -13.02
N ALA A 143 -7.73 -13.36 -13.64
CA ALA A 143 -7.88 -13.68 -15.06
C ALA A 143 -7.20 -12.66 -16.00
N PHE A 144 -7.04 -11.40 -15.56
CA PHE A 144 -6.31 -10.39 -16.33
C PHE A 144 -4.82 -10.70 -16.52
N THR A 145 -4.26 -11.59 -15.71
CA THR A 145 -2.89 -12.09 -15.88
C THR A 145 -2.66 -12.74 -17.26
N GLU A 146 -3.68 -13.44 -17.80
CA GLU A 146 -3.61 -14.06 -19.11
C GLU A 146 -3.50 -13.03 -20.24
N GLN A 147 -4.01 -11.82 -20.01
CA GLN A 147 -3.95 -10.68 -20.92
C GLN A 147 -2.71 -9.81 -20.68
N GLN A 148 -1.82 -10.19 -19.76
CA GLN A 148 -0.67 -9.40 -19.29
C GLN A 148 -1.07 -8.00 -18.78
N ALA A 149 -2.29 -7.89 -18.24
CA ALA A 149 -2.80 -6.69 -17.60
C ALA A 149 -2.75 -6.87 -16.07
N PHE A 150 -2.06 -5.97 -15.37
CA PHE A 150 -1.73 -6.11 -13.95
C PHE A 150 -2.28 -4.94 -13.15
N LEU A 151 -2.66 -5.23 -11.90
CA LEU A 151 -3.06 -4.22 -10.92
C LEU A 151 -2.60 -4.69 -9.54
N GLU A 152 -1.49 -4.14 -9.04
CA GLU A 152 -0.93 -4.57 -7.76
C GLU A 152 -1.56 -3.84 -6.57
N SER A 153 -2.89 -3.96 -6.44
CA SER A 153 -3.73 -3.52 -5.32
C SER A 153 -3.32 -2.14 -4.76
N THR A 154 -3.22 -2.00 -3.44
CA THR A 154 -2.87 -0.73 -2.78
C THR A 154 -1.38 -0.36 -2.90
N GLY A 155 -0.59 -1.11 -3.64
CA GLY A 155 0.71 -0.68 -4.15
C GLY A 155 0.55 0.41 -5.21
N VAL A 156 -0.32 0.18 -6.17
CA VAL A 156 -0.54 1.07 -7.33
C VAL A 156 -1.76 1.98 -7.17
N MET A 157 -2.63 1.71 -6.20
CA MET A 157 -3.83 2.50 -5.92
C MET A 157 -3.74 3.15 -4.54
N VAL A 158 -3.91 4.47 -4.48
CA VAL A 158 -4.07 5.22 -3.24
C VAL A 158 -5.50 5.71 -3.18
N MET A 159 -6.26 5.20 -2.19
CA MET A 159 -7.71 5.37 -2.14
C MET A 159 -8.12 6.43 -1.14
N ASP A 160 -8.99 7.33 -1.57
CA ASP A 160 -9.77 8.25 -0.76
C ASP A 160 -11.17 7.63 -0.56
N HIS A 161 -11.29 6.80 0.47
CA HIS A 161 -12.50 6.00 0.72
C HIS A 161 -13.74 6.87 0.93
N PRO A 162 -13.71 7.95 1.77
CA PRO A 162 -14.87 8.82 1.96
C PRO A 162 -15.35 9.47 0.66
N ASN A 163 -14.43 9.84 -0.22
CA ASN A 163 -14.73 10.50 -1.50
C ASN A 163 -14.86 9.53 -2.67
N ARG A 164 -14.74 8.21 -2.44
CA ARG A 164 -14.79 7.15 -3.45
C ARG A 164 -13.95 7.49 -4.68
N THR A 165 -12.74 7.92 -4.42
CA THR A 165 -11.78 8.31 -5.44
C THR A 165 -10.53 7.44 -5.34
N ILE A 166 -10.05 6.94 -6.47
CA ILE A 166 -8.77 6.25 -6.58
C ILE A 166 -7.79 7.17 -7.29
N TYR A 167 -6.59 7.32 -6.74
CA TYR A 167 -5.45 7.97 -7.37
C TYR A 167 -4.43 6.90 -7.77
N ALA A 168 -4.00 6.89 -9.04
CA ALA A 168 -3.09 5.87 -9.54
C ALA A 168 -2.12 6.42 -10.59
N GLY A 169 -0.83 6.28 -10.32
CA GLY A 169 0.23 6.44 -11.33
C GLY A 169 0.27 5.21 -12.24
N LEU A 170 0.11 5.41 -13.55
CA LEU A 170 0.14 4.31 -14.50
C LEU A 170 1.57 3.77 -14.67
N SER A 171 1.72 2.45 -14.65
CA SER A 171 2.98 1.76 -14.78
C SER A 171 2.76 0.34 -15.37
N GLN A 172 3.81 -0.44 -15.53
CA GLN A 172 3.68 -1.85 -15.91
C GLN A 172 2.89 -2.69 -14.88
N ARG A 173 2.77 -2.21 -13.64
CA ARG A 173 2.03 -2.87 -12.55
C ARG A 173 0.66 -2.26 -12.29
N CYS A 174 0.28 -1.22 -13.04
CA CYS A 174 -0.99 -0.52 -12.94
C CYS A 174 -1.62 -0.35 -14.32
N ASP A 175 -2.37 -1.33 -14.73
CA ASP A 175 -3.15 -1.27 -15.97
C ASP A 175 -4.44 -0.47 -15.76
N ARG A 176 -4.75 0.40 -16.72
CA ARG A 176 -5.92 1.30 -16.65
C ARG A 176 -7.24 0.56 -16.71
N GLU A 177 -7.36 -0.44 -17.57
CA GLU A 177 -8.61 -1.17 -17.75
C GLU A 177 -8.96 -1.97 -16.49
N VAL A 178 -7.97 -2.68 -15.93
CA VAL A 178 -8.16 -3.43 -14.67
C VAL A 178 -8.49 -2.49 -13.50
N LEU A 179 -7.87 -1.30 -13.47
CA LEU A 179 -8.16 -0.27 -12.48
C LEU A 179 -9.61 0.23 -12.56
N GLU A 180 -10.11 0.49 -13.77
CA GLU A 180 -11.50 0.93 -14.01
C GLU A 180 -12.50 -0.17 -13.64
N VAL A 181 -12.23 -1.43 -14.00
CA VAL A 181 -13.05 -2.59 -13.60
C VAL A 181 -13.11 -2.73 -12.06
N TYR A 182 -11.96 -2.61 -11.39
CA TYR A 182 -11.94 -2.67 -9.92
C TYR A 182 -12.74 -1.52 -9.29
N ALA A 183 -12.55 -0.29 -9.77
CA ALA A 183 -13.27 0.89 -9.27
C ALA A 183 -14.79 0.72 -9.39
N GLU A 184 -15.26 0.15 -10.51
CA GLU A 184 -16.68 -0.16 -10.72
C GLU A 184 -17.18 -1.19 -9.71
N GLN A 185 -16.43 -2.28 -9.51
CA GLN A 185 -16.84 -3.37 -8.60
C GLN A 185 -16.97 -2.91 -7.14
N ILE A 186 -16.12 -1.99 -6.68
CA ILE A 186 -16.18 -1.42 -5.33
C ILE A 186 -17.09 -0.19 -5.22
N GLY A 187 -17.73 0.23 -6.33
CA GLY A 187 -18.63 1.39 -6.36
C GLY A 187 -17.93 2.74 -6.22
N TYR A 188 -16.68 2.85 -6.69
CA TYR A 188 -15.97 4.13 -6.68
C TYR A 188 -16.32 4.94 -7.92
N SER A 189 -16.77 6.16 -7.71
CA SER A 189 -17.29 7.04 -8.74
C SER A 189 -16.21 7.80 -9.51
N ARG A 190 -14.96 7.74 -9.04
CA ARG A 190 -13.88 8.57 -9.62
C ARG A 190 -12.55 7.83 -9.61
N VAL A 191 -11.92 7.79 -10.77
CA VAL A 191 -10.54 7.37 -10.97
C VAL A 191 -9.72 8.54 -11.49
N VAL A 192 -8.66 8.91 -10.78
CA VAL A 192 -7.68 9.92 -11.17
C VAL A 192 -6.38 9.19 -11.50
N SER A 193 -6.23 8.78 -12.74
CA SER A 193 -5.00 8.16 -13.23
C SER A 193 -4.11 9.19 -13.91
N PHE A 194 -2.80 9.10 -13.69
CA PHE A 194 -1.80 10.05 -14.18
C PHE A 194 -0.49 9.34 -14.52
N GLN A 195 0.34 10.03 -15.29
CA GLN A 195 1.70 9.59 -15.59
C GLN A 195 2.65 10.02 -14.47
N THR A 196 3.70 9.23 -14.26
CA THR A 196 4.77 9.55 -13.32
C THR A 196 6.12 9.45 -14.02
N ARG A 197 7.12 10.21 -13.54
CA ARG A 197 8.46 10.18 -14.12
C ARG A 197 9.52 10.42 -13.03
N LEU A 198 10.41 9.45 -12.88
CA LEU A 198 11.66 9.62 -12.14
C LEU A 198 12.66 10.47 -12.94
N PRO A 199 13.72 11.01 -12.32
CA PRO A 199 14.81 11.70 -13.03
C PRO A 199 15.47 10.87 -14.13
N SER A 200 15.45 9.52 -13.98
CA SER A 200 15.91 8.56 -15.01
C SER A 200 15.03 8.52 -16.25
N GLY A 201 13.83 9.10 -16.20
CA GLY A 201 12.79 9.00 -17.23
C GLY A 201 11.82 7.82 -17.05
N SER A 202 12.10 6.89 -16.16
CA SER A 202 11.25 5.72 -15.89
C SER A 202 9.99 6.12 -15.10
N PRO A 203 8.85 5.43 -15.26
CA PRO A 203 7.69 5.62 -14.40
C PRO A 203 7.99 5.11 -12.98
N ILE A 204 7.26 5.64 -11.99
CA ILE A 204 7.23 5.08 -10.64
C ILE A 204 6.39 3.82 -10.68
N TYR A 205 6.95 2.69 -10.26
CA TYR A 205 6.31 1.38 -10.37
C TYR A 205 5.06 1.23 -9.49
N HIS A 206 5.06 1.83 -8.29
CA HIS A 206 3.95 1.83 -7.35
C HIS A 206 3.61 3.24 -6.87
N THR A 207 2.34 3.62 -6.94
CA THR A 207 1.85 4.94 -6.53
C THR A 207 2.08 5.20 -5.04
N ASN A 208 2.00 4.17 -4.19
CA ASN A 208 2.19 4.29 -2.75
C ASN A 208 3.62 4.62 -2.31
N VAL A 209 4.59 4.63 -3.22
CA VAL A 209 5.94 5.14 -2.96
C VAL A 209 5.95 6.67 -2.95
N MET A 210 5.15 7.28 -3.82
CA MET A 210 5.14 8.73 -4.02
C MET A 210 4.03 9.47 -3.30
N MET A 211 2.97 8.76 -2.84
CA MET A 211 1.85 9.42 -2.18
C MET A 211 1.12 8.53 -1.17
N ALA A 212 0.53 9.18 -0.17
CA ALA A 212 -0.38 8.59 0.79
C ALA A 212 -1.57 9.52 1.04
N ILE A 213 -2.73 8.95 1.38
CA ILE A 213 -3.93 9.70 1.75
C ILE A 213 -4.39 9.25 3.14
N GLY A 214 -4.51 10.21 4.05
CA GLY A 214 -5.18 10.06 5.32
C GLY A 214 -6.60 10.65 5.30
N GLU A 215 -7.23 10.70 6.46
CA GLU A 215 -8.61 11.21 6.58
C GLU A 215 -8.70 12.68 6.15
N HIS A 216 -7.75 13.53 6.57
CA HIS A 216 -7.77 14.97 6.31
C HIS A 216 -6.48 15.51 5.68
N PHE A 217 -5.56 14.64 5.29
CA PHE A 217 -4.31 15.03 4.66
C PHE A 217 -3.95 14.11 3.49
N CYS A 218 -3.04 14.57 2.66
CA CYS A 218 -2.30 13.73 1.72
C CYS A 218 -0.83 14.15 1.70
N VAL A 219 0.05 13.16 1.55
CA VAL A 219 1.46 13.38 1.22
C VAL A 219 1.63 13.06 -0.26
N ILE A 220 2.33 13.88 -1.01
CA ILE A 220 2.54 13.65 -2.44
C ILE A 220 3.87 14.23 -2.94
N CYS A 221 4.62 13.43 -3.72
CA CYS A 221 5.72 13.90 -4.55
C CYS A 221 5.17 14.39 -5.89
N ASP A 222 4.64 15.62 -5.90
CA ASP A 222 3.97 16.17 -7.06
C ASP A 222 4.93 16.55 -8.19
N GLU A 223 6.20 16.78 -7.90
CA GLU A 223 7.24 17.01 -8.92
C GLU A 223 7.54 15.77 -9.79
N ALA A 224 7.20 14.57 -9.32
CA ALA A 224 7.27 13.35 -10.13
C ALA A 224 6.11 13.19 -11.12
N ILE A 225 5.12 14.10 -11.10
CA ILE A 225 3.99 14.14 -12.03
C ILE A 225 4.30 15.16 -13.13
N PRO A 226 4.14 14.82 -14.44
CA PRO A 226 4.29 15.78 -15.51
C PRO A 226 3.46 17.04 -15.30
N GLU A 227 4.01 18.22 -15.61
CA GLU A 227 3.43 19.53 -15.27
C GLU A 227 1.97 19.68 -15.75
N TYR A 228 1.66 19.15 -16.95
CA TYR A 228 0.32 19.23 -17.53
C TYR A 228 -0.75 18.42 -16.78
N GLU A 229 -0.38 17.44 -15.95
CA GLU A 229 -1.28 16.67 -15.09
C GLU A 229 -1.21 17.09 -13.62
N ARG A 230 -0.03 17.53 -13.16
CA ARG A 230 0.26 17.88 -11.75
C ARG A 230 -0.79 18.79 -11.14
N ARG A 231 -1.07 19.91 -11.80
CA ARG A 231 -2.03 20.92 -11.32
C ARG A 231 -3.42 20.32 -11.06
N PHE A 232 -3.85 19.40 -11.92
CA PHE A 232 -5.16 18.77 -11.77
C PHE A 232 -5.16 17.78 -10.61
N VAL A 233 -4.14 16.92 -10.49
CA VAL A 233 -4.02 15.93 -9.39
C VAL A 233 -4.00 16.65 -8.05
N VAL A 234 -3.10 17.64 -7.89
CA VAL A 234 -2.97 18.42 -6.64
C VAL A 234 -4.27 19.16 -6.32
N LYS A 235 -4.90 19.82 -7.31
CA LYS A 235 -6.19 20.50 -7.10
C LYS A 235 -7.31 19.54 -6.71
N SER A 236 -7.27 18.30 -7.21
CA SER A 236 -8.22 17.25 -6.83
C SER A 236 -8.09 16.88 -5.36
N LEU A 237 -6.87 16.70 -4.86
CA LEU A 237 -6.55 16.37 -3.47
C LEU A 237 -6.86 17.54 -2.52
N ALA A 238 -6.51 18.76 -2.93
CA ALA A 238 -6.67 19.98 -2.13
C ALA A 238 -8.13 20.41 -1.91
N LYS A 239 -9.11 19.68 -2.43
CA LYS A 239 -10.54 20.01 -2.20
C LYS A 239 -10.94 19.86 -0.74
N ASP A 240 -10.40 18.86 -0.06
CA ASP A 240 -10.79 18.47 1.31
C ASP A 240 -9.62 17.88 2.11
N LYS A 241 -8.42 17.82 1.54
CA LYS A 241 -7.21 17.36 2.21
C LYS A 241 -6.18 18.47 2.35
N GLN A 242 -5.49 18.49 3.49
CA GLN A 242 -4.24 19.24 3.59
C GLN A 242 -3.18 18.54 2.75
N VAL A 243 -2.68 19.23 1.73
CA VAL A 243 -1.63 18.70 0.84
C VAL A 243 -0.27 18.98 1.46
N ILE A 244 0.51 17.94 1.68
CA ILE A 244 1.90 17.98 2.16
C ILE A 244 2.78 17.51 1.00
N SER A 245 3.36 18.45 0.26
CA SER A 245 4.28 18.13 -0.83
C SER A 245 5.64 17.66 -0.27
N ILE A 246 6.20 16.64 -0.92
CA ILE A 246 7.54 16.11 -0.65
C ILE A 246 8.38 16.15 -1.92
N SER A 247 9.69 16.28 -1.76
CA SER A 247 10.64 16.24 -2.88
C SER A 247 10.90 14.81 -3.36
N ILE A 248 11.52 14.67 -4.55
CA ILE A 248 12.02 13.36 -5.04
C ILE A 248 13.03 12.76 -4.05
N GLU A 249 13.88 13.58 -3.43
CA GLU A 249 14.83 13.11 -2.41
C GLU A 249 14.10 12.53 -1.19
N GLN A 250 13.05 13.19 -0.71
CA GLN A 250 12.20 12.70 0.36
C GLN A 250 11.42 11.43 -0.06
N MET A 251 10.94 11.37 -1.30
CA MET A 251 10.31 10.17 -1.85
C MET A 251 11.28 8.99 -1.87
N ASN A 252 12.54 9.20 -2.24
CA ASN A 252 13.60 8.18 -2.20
C ASN A 252 13.93 7.71 -0.77
N ARG A 253 13.51 8.44 0.25
CA ARG A 253 13.55 8.08 1.67
C ARG A 253 12.18 7.62 2.19
N PHE A 254 11.28 7.21 1.27
CA PHE A 254 9.96 6.66 1.54
C PHE A 254 8.98 7.59 2.28
N CYS A 255 9.15 8.92 2.23
CA CYS A 255 8.21 9.86 2.84
C CYS A 255 6.78 9.75 2.27
N GLY A 256 6.60 9.28 1.03
CA GLY A 256 5.30 8.96 0.45
C GLY A 256 4.71 7.62 0.90
N ASN A 257 5.54 6.74 1.51
CA ASN A 257 5.15 5.38 1.87
C ASN A 257 4.74 5.28 3.35
N ILE A 258 3.69 6.03 3.71
CA ILE A 258 3.14 6.11 5.06
C ILE A 258 1.67 5.67 5.07
N LEU A 259 1.14 5.29 6.23
CA LEU A 259 -0.24 4.85 6.38
C LEU A 259 -0.85 5.36 7.68
N GLN A 260 -1.99 6.07 7.58
CA GLN A 260 -2.80 6.40 8.74
C GLN A 260 -3.70 5.21 9.10
N LEU A 261 -3.69 4.83 10.36
CA LEU A 261 -4.48 3.76 10.94
C LEU A 261 -5.30 4.28 12.13
N GLU A 262 -6.28 3.52 12.56
CA GLU A 262 -7.05 3.79 13.76
C GLU A 262 -6.79 2.69 14.79
N THR A 263 -6.57 3.08 16.03
CA THR A 263 -6.40 2.16 17.15
C THR A 263 -7.75 1.65 17.68
N ALA A 264 -7.74 0.64 18.52
CA ALA A 264 -8.97 0.08 19.10
C ALA A 264 -9.80 1.10 19.91
N ASP A 265 -9.14 2.11 20.50
CA ASP A 265 -9.77 3.21 21.26
C ASP A 265 -10.10 4.44 20.38
N GLY A 266 -9.95 4.31 19.05
CA GLY A 266 -10.33 5.36 18.08
C GLY A 266 -9.27 6.44 17.87
N GLN A 267 -8.07 6.32 18.43
CA GLN A 267 -6.98 7.25 18.17
C GLN A 267 -6.42 7.05 16.75
N LYS A 268 -5.95 8.12 16.12
CA LYS A 268 -5.26 8.04 14.84
C LYS A 268 -3.75 7.92 15.04
N VAL A 269 -3.14 7.02 14.30
CA VAL A 269 -1.69 6.83 14.26
C VAL A 269 -1.22 6.85 12.81
N ILE A 270 0.01 7.30 12.56
CA ILE A 270 0.60 7.34 11.21
C ILE A 270 1.86 6.49 11.24
N ALA A 271 1.79 5.31 10.64
CA ALA A 271 2.92 4.40 10.50
C ALA A 271 3.82 4.87 9.34
N MET A 272 5.11 4.96 9.60
CA MET A 272 6.15 5.36 8.64
C MET A 272 7.47 4.70 8.99
N SER A 273 8.43 4.71 8.05
CA SER A 273 9.77 4.24 8.38
C SER A 273 10.57 5.29 9.14
N GLN A 274 11.60 4.84 9.86
CA GLN A 274 12.55 5.74 10.51
C GLN A 274 13.25 6.63 9.47
N SER A 275 13.58 6.09 8.29
CA SER A 275 14.21 6.85 7.21
C SER A 275 13.29 7.96 6.67
N ALA A 276 11.98 7.70 6.56
CA ALA A 276 10.99 8.71 6.19
C ALA A 276 10.85 9.78 7.28
N TYR A 277 10.74 9.36 8.54
CA TYR A 277 10.64 10.28 9.68
C TYR A 277 11.82 11.26 9.73
N GLU A 278 13.04 10.78 9.52
CA GLU A 278 14.27 11.60 9.50
C GLU A 278 14.38 12.50 8.26
N ALA A 279 13.75 12.13 7.14
CA ALA A 279 13.79 12.90 5.90
C ALA A 279 12.70 13.99 5.83
N PHE A 280 11.61 13.85 6.57
CA PHE A 280 10.63 14.92 6.68
C PHE A 280 11.21 16.16 7.37
N THR A 281 10.85 17.33 6.89
CA THR A 281 11.15 18.58 7.60
C THR A 281 10.33 18.68 8.89
N LEU A 282 10.81 19.47 9.86
CA LEU A 282 10.07 19.72 11.10
C LEU A 282 8.66 20.27 10.83
N THR A 283 8.49 21.12 9.81
CA THR A 283 7.18 21.65 9.41
C THR A 283 6.26 20.52 8.93
N GLN A 284 6.73 19.61 8.09
CA GLN A 284 5.93 18.47 7.61
C GLN A 284 5.58 17.51 8.75
N LEU A 285 6.53 17.21 9.66
CA LEU A 285 6.25 16.39 10.84
C LEU A 285 5.19 17.01 11.75
N ASN A 286 5.28 18.33 11.99
CA ASN A 286 4.26 19.03 12.76
C ASN A 286 2.88 19.00 12.08
N GLN A 287 2.83 19.13 10.77
CA GLN A 287 1.58 18.99 10.01
C GLN A 287 1.01 17.57 10.15
N LEU A 288 1.81 16.53 9.95
CA LEU A 288 1.38 15.13 10.11
C LEU A 288 0.91 14.83 11.54
N ALA A 289 1.62 15.36 12.55
CA ALA A 289 1.29 15.15 13.95
C ALA A 289 -0.07 15.73 14.36
N THR A 290 -0.64 16.69 13.61
CA THR A 290 -2.02 17.18 13.84
C THR A 290 -3.07 16.14 13.44
N HIS A 291 -2.70 15.16 12.64
CA HIS A 291 -3.59 14.12 12.10
C HIS A 291 -3.45 12.76 12.79
N GLY A 292 -2.47 12.59 13.66
CA GLY A 292 -2.28 11.35 14.41
C GLY A 292 -0.88 11.24 15.01
N LYS A 293 -0.73 10.31 15.97
CA LYS A 293 0.56 10.02 16.58
C LYS A 293 1.48 9.38 15.53
N LEU A 294 2.67 9.94 15.34
CA LEU A 294 3.67 9.41 14.42
C LEU A 294 4.33 8.14 15.01
N LEU A 295 4.36 7.07 14.23
CA LEU A 295 4.96 5.79 14.60
C LEU A 295 6.09 5.44 13.62
N PRO A 296 7.34 5.90 13.87
CA PRO A 296 8.48 5.53 13.06
C PRO A 296 8.96 4.11 13.39
N PHE A 297 9.24 3.31 12.35
CA PHE A 297 9.76 1.94 12.45
C PHE A 297 11.06 1.81 11.67
N ALA A 298 12.10 1.25 12.30
CA ALA A 298 13.37 0.99 11.62
C ALA A 298 13.26 -0.31 10.80
N VAL A 299 13.23 -0.19 9.48
CA VAL A 299 13.14 -1.29 8.53
C VAL A 299 14.19 -1.18 7.40
N PRO A 300 15.46 -0.83 7.71
CA PRO A 300 16.45 -0.47 6.69
C PRO A 300 16.82 -1.64 5.77
N THR A 301 16.82 -2.89 6.26
CA THR A 301 17.12 -4.06 5.43
C THR A 301 15.98 -4.32 4.46
N ILE A 302 14.73 -4.21 4.92
CA ILE A 302 13.52 -4.39 4.10
C ILE A 302 13.44 -3.28 3.04
N GLU A 303 13.69 -2.03 3.39
CA GLU A 303 13.72 -0.90 2.46
C GLU A 303 14.77 -1.09 1.37
N THR A 304 16.00 -1.39 1.77
CA THR A 304 17.13 -1.44 0.82
C THR A 304 16.99 -2.60 -0.17
N ILE A 305 16.67 -3.80 0.32
CA ILE A 305 16.64 -5.02 -0.50
C ILE A 305 15.30 -5.17 -1.21
N GLY A 306 14.19 -4.93 -0.49
CA GLY A 306 12.85 -5.10 -1.04
C GLY A 306 12.37 -3.91 -1.88
N GLY A 307 12.96 -2.71 -1.69
CA GLY A 307 12.54 -1.49 -2.39
C GLY A 307 11.11 -1.06 -2.08
N GLY A 308 10.55 -1.54 -0.96
CA GLY A 308 9.29 -1.15 -0.36
C GLY A 308 9.50 -0.80 1.12
N SER A 309 8.57 -0.12 1.76
CA SER A 309 8.71 0.35 3.14
C SER A 309 7.47 0.00 3.97
N VAL A 310 7.30 0.66 5.09
CA VAL A 310 6.28 0.38 6.13
C VAL A 310 4.87 0.25 5.56
N ARG A 311 4.43 1.16 4.67
CA ARG A 311 3.09 1.08 4.05
C ARG A 311 2.92 -0.22 3.24
N CYS A 312 3.96 -0.65 2.53
CA CYS A 312 3.92 -1.86 1.71
C CYS A 312 3.79 -3.14 2.57
N MET A 313 4.27 -3.11 3.81
CA MET A 313 4.17 -4.24 4.75
C MET A 313 2.78 -4.39 5.38
N LEU A 314 1.86 -3.44 5.13
CA LEU A 314 0.55 -3.34 5.77
C LEU A 314 -0.57 -3.52 4.75
N ALA A 315 -1.27 -4.65 4.78
CA ALA A 315 -2.52 -4.82 4.05
C ALA A 315 -3.71 -4.53 5.00
N GLU A 316 -4.50 -3.53 4.66
CA GLU A 316 -5.58 -3.01 5.51
C GLU A 316 -6.75 -3.99 5.60
N LEU A 317 -7.28 -4.18 6.81
CA LEU A 317 -8.49 -4.96 7.06
C LEU A 317 -9.63 -4.03 7.47
N PHE A 318 -10.55 -3.82 6.55
CA PHE A 318 -11.78 -3.06 6.79
C PHE A 318 -12.94 -3.95 7.27
N PHE A 319 -12.72 -5.26 7.40
CA PHE A 319 -13.74 -6.18 7.89
C PHE A 319 -14.10 -5.86 9.34
N PRO A 320 -15.40 -5.86 9.69
CA PRO A 320 -15.79 -5.83 11.09
C PRO A 320 -15.32 -7.13 11.77
N LYS A 321 -14.70 -7.00 12.93
CA LYS A 321 -14.37 -8.15 13.78
C LYS A 321 -15.66 -8.68 14.40
N GLN A 322 -15.88 -9.98 14.31
CA GLN A 322 -17.01 -10.62 14.98
C GLN A 322 -16.75 -10.63 16.50
N ALA A 323 -17.78 -10.26 17.25
CA ALA A 323 -17.73 -10.26 18.72
C ALA A 323 -17.63 -11.65 19.31
#